data_38ad7cffbeb40966db31fdf86e8492f0
#
_entry.id   38ad7cffbeb40966db31fdf86e8492f0
#
_cell.length_a   1.000
_cell.length_b   1.000
_cell.length_c   1.000
_cell.angle_alpha   90.00
_cell.angle_beta   90.00
_cell.angle_gamma   90.00
#
_symmetry.space_group_name_H-M   'P 1'
#
loop_
_entity.id
_entity.type
_entity.pdbx_description
1 polymer ?
#
loop_
_entity_poly.entity_id
_entity_poly.type
_entity_poly.pdbx_seq_one_letter_code
_entity_poly.pdbx_strand_id
1 'polypeptide(L)'
;MKLFSELPPGLIYISHWVSDEEQNSIVHEIDTKQFDETLLRRVQHYGAKYNYDSSAVEQIGSAPPIPPEMYRLGKRLVDEGYFDRLPDQVIVNEYIGSQGIASHIDRESFGEAVASVSLLESWPMIFRGPIDEKIEVVLERGSLAVMTGPSRHVWSHEIPKRRTEKVDGLVTRAIRGRRLSITFRTIK
;
A
#
# COMPACT_ATOMS: atom_id res chain seq x y z
N MET A 1 21.21 -3.08 -21.21
CA MET A 1 21.30 -2.03 -20.18
C MET A 1 19.86 -1.60 -19.91
N LYS A 2 19.22 -2.13 -18.85
CA LYS A 2 17.90 -1.63 -18.44
C LYS A 2 18.11 -0.22 -17.91
N LEU A 3 17.67 0.76 -18.66
CA LEU A 3 17.46 2.11 -18.15
C LEU A 3 16.61 2.00 -16.90
N PHE A 4 16.96 2.71 -15.84
CA PHE A 4 16.14 2.86 -14.64
C PHE A 4 14.72 3.17 -15.08
N SER A 5 13.74 2.35 -14.70
CA SER A 5 12.35 2.68 -14.94
C SER A 5 12.09 3.98 -14.18
N GLU A 6 11.76 5.05 -14.90
CA GLU A 6 11.38 6.30 -14.27
C GLU A 6 10.21 6.05 -13.33
N LEU A 7 10.34 6.53 -12.11
CA LEU A 7 9.23 6.48 -11.16
C LEU A 7 8.18 7.54 -11.54
N PRO A 8 6.90 7.33 -11.24
CA PRO A 8 5.90 8.38 -11.36
C PRO A 8 6.35 9.65 -10.63
N PRO A 9 6.14 10.85 -11.19
CA PRO A 9 6.54 12.10 -10.55
C PRO A 9 5.92 12.22 -9.14
N GLY A 10 6.77 12.47 -8.14
CA GLY A 10 6.36 12.57 -6.74
C GLY A 10 6.28 11.23 -5.99
N LEU A 11 6.58 10.11 -6.65
CA LEU A 11 6.72 8.84 -5.97
C LEU A 11 8.13 8.70 -5.40
N ILE A 12 8.22 8.48 -4.10
CA ILE A 12 9.46 8.10 -3.40
C ILE A 12 9.39 6.59 -3.16
N TYR A 13 10.43 5.86 -3.57
CA TYR A 13 10.50 4.42 -3.39
C TYR A 13 11.82 4.03 -2.72
N ILE A 14 11.71 3.28 -1.62
CA ILE A 14 12.86 2.83 -0.82
C ILE A 14 12.76 1.32 -0.65
N SER A 15 13.69 0.58 -1.26
CA SER A 15 13.84 -0.85 -1.03
C SER A 15 14.41 -1.12 0.37
N HIS A 16 14.03 -2.25 0.96
CA HIS A 16 14.55 -2.68 2.27
C HIS A 16 14.41 -1.63 3.39
N TRP A 17 13.32 -0.85 3.37
CA TRP A 17 13.03 0.14 4.41
C TRP A 17 12.69 -0.53 5.76
N VAL A 18 12.13 -1.73 5.72
CA VAL A 18 11.85 -2.56 6.91
C VAL A 18 12.74 -3.79 6.86
N SER A 19 13.49 -4.05 7.93
CA SER A 19 14.34 -5.24 8.05
C SER A 19 13.52 -6.53 8.12
N ASP A 20 14.15 -7.67 7.87
CA ASP A 20 13.46 -8.97 7.96
C ASP A 20 12.94 -9.26 9.37
N GLU A 21 13.66 -8.85 10.40
CA GLU A 21 13.23 -9.01 11.78
C GLU A 21 12.00 -8.14 12.09
N GLU A 22 12.02 -6.87 11.69
CA GLU A 22 10.86 -5.98 11.81
C GLU A 22 9.65 -6.51 11.04
N GLN A 23 9.86 -7.01 9.82
CA GLN A 23 8.78 -7.61 9.03
C GLN A 23 8.11 -8.77 9.78
N ASN A 24 8.90 -9.67 10.37
CA ASN A 24 8.38 -10.82 11.11
C ASN A 24 7.55 -10.37 12.33
N SER A 25 8.01 -9.37 13.07
CA SER A 25 7.28 -8.80 14.21
C SER A 25 5.95 -8.18 13.77
N ILE A 26 5.97 -7.38 12.70
CA ILE A 26 4.77 -6.72 12.16
C ILE A 26 3.77 -7.76 11.62
N VAL A 27 4.23 -8.75 10.87
CA VAL A 27 3.36 -9.82 10.33
C VAL A 27 2.72 -10.60 11.48
N HIS A 28 3.50 -10.92 12.52
CA HIS A 28 2.96 -11.58 13.71
C HIS A 28 1.86 -10.75 14.37
N GLU A 29 2.08 -9.43 14.57
CA GLU A 29 1.07 -8.53 15.13
C GLU A 29 -0.20 -8.50 14.27
N ILE A 30 -0.08 -8.41 12.93
CA ILE A 30 -1.20 -8.44 11.99
C ILE A 30 -1.98 -9.75 12.13
N ASP A 31 -1.29 -10.88 12.16
CA ASP A 31 -1.92 -12.22 12.19
C ASP A 31 -2.64 -12.53 13.52
N THR A 32 -2.32 -11.81 14.60
CA THR A 32 -3.06 -11.91 15.86
C THR A 32 -4.38 -11.14 15.85
N LYS A 33 -4.65 -10.31 14.85
CA LYS A 33 -5.86 -9.47 14.76
C LYS A 33 -6.85 -10.01 13.74
N GLN A 34 -8.11 -9.75 13.98
CA GLN A 34 -9.17 -10.16 13.07
C GLN A 34 -9.18 -9.28 11.81
N PHE A 35 -9.32 -9.92 10.65
CA PHE A 35 -9.57 -9.25 9.39
C PHE A 35 -11.07 -9.05 9.14
N ASP A 36 -11.40 -7.93 8.51
CA ASP A 36 -12.70 -7.71 7.87
C ASP A 36 -12.69 -8.43 6.52
N GLU A 37 -13.65 -9.33 6.30
CA GLU A 37 -13.76 -10.18 5.10
C GLU A 37 -14.91 -9.75 4.17
N THR A 38 -15.47 -8.55 4.37
CA THR A 38 -16.57 -8.02 3.53
C THR A 38 -16.13 -7.75 2.09
N LEU A 39 -14.84 -7.51 1.86
CA LEU A 39 -14.23 -7.38 0.54
C LEU A 39 -13.57 -8.69 0.10
N LEU A 40 -13.35 -8.83 -1.21
CA LEU A 40 -12.60 -9.98 -1.76
C LEU A 40 -11.19 -10.09 -1.17
N ARG A 41 -10.51 -8.97 -0.95
CA ARG A 41 -9.27 -8.89 -0.16
C ARG A 41 -9.64 -8.61 1.29
N ARG A 42 -9.01 -9.29 2.22
CA ARG A 42 -9.22 -9.03 3.63
C ARG A 42 -8.52 -7.74 4.05
N VAL A 43 -9.12 -7.01 4.99
CA VAL A 43 -8.59 -5.72 5.46
C VAL A 43 -8.64 -5.62 6.98
N GLN A 44 -7.72 -4.80 7.53
CA GLN A 44 -7.80 -4.32 8.90
C GLN A 44 -7.76 -2.80 8.88
N HIS A 45 -8.59 -2.15 9.69
CA HIS A 45 -8.64 -0.71 9.83
C HIS A 45 -8.22 -0.31 11.23
N TYR A 46 -7.40 0.74 11.33
CA TYR A 46 -6.92 1.30 12.59
C TYR A 46 -6.98 2.83 12.56
N GLY A 47 -7.27 3.43 13.73
CA GLY A 47 -7.43 4.87 13.92
C GLY A 47 -8.76 5.39 13.37
N ALA A 48 -8.92 5.44 12.06
CA ALA A 48 -10.18 5.81 11.40
C ALA A 48 -10.60 4.73 10.40
N LYS A 49 -11.89 4.39 10.38
CA LYS A 49 -12.46 3.44 9.44
C LYS A 49 -12.68 4.11 8.07
N TYR A 50 -12.46 3.37 7.01
CA TYR A 50 -12.88 3.76 5.67
C TYR A 50 -14.14 2.98 5.30
N ASN A 51 -15.22 3.70 5.00
CA ASN A 51 -16.47 3.13 4.55
C ASN A 51 -16.46 3.00 3.03
N TYR A 52 -16.43 1.78 2.52
CA TYR A 52 -16.34 1.50 1.08
C TYR A 52 -17.65 1.79 0.34
N ASP A 53 -18.82 1.71 1.00
CA ASP A 53 -20.12 1.97 0.39
C ASP A 53 -20.32 3.48 0.14
N SER A 54 -20.04 4.30 1.14
CA SER A 54 -20.10 5.77 1.01
C SER A 54 -18.84 6.38 0.41
N SER A 55 -17.78 5.59 0.26
CA SER A 55 -16.44 6.05 -0.15
C SER A 55 -15.93 7.22 0.71
N ALA A 56 -16.18 7.18 2.00
CA ALA A 56 -15.83 8.23 2.96
C ALA A 56 -14.95 7.69 4.09
N VAL A 57 -14.15 8.59 4.67
CA VAL A 57 -13.44 8.34 5.92
C VAL A 57 -14.37 8.65 7.07
N GLU A 58 -14.51 7.73 7.99
CA GLU A 58 -15.25 7.94 9.22
C GLU A 58 -14.40 8.77 10.22
N GLN A 59 -15.03 9.20 11.29
CA GLN A 59 -14.39 9.99 12.33
C GLN A 59 -13.16 9.26 12.90
N ILE A 60 -12.13 10.01 13.27
CA ILE A 60 -10.96 9.48 14.00
C ILE A 60 -11.46 8.81 15.28
N GLY A 61 -10.96 7.59 15.55
CA GLY A 61 -11.42 6.76 16.66
C GLY A 61 -12.58 5.81 16.32
N SER A 62 -13.08 5.80 15.07
CA SER A 62 -14.10 4.84 14.60
C SER A 62 -13.57 3.43 14.36
N ALA A 63 -12.24 3.25 14.38
CA ALA A 63 -11.56 1.95 14.28
C ALA A 63 -10.68 1.73 15.53
N PRO A 64 -10.22 0.49 15.79
CA PRO A 64 -9.29 0.22 16.88
C PRO A 64 -8.05 1.12 16.84
N PRO A 65 -7.38 1.36 17.97
CA PRO A 65 -6.12 2.09 18.01
C PRO A 65 -5.07 1.47 17.08
N ILE A 66 -4.19 2.31 16.54
CA ILE A 66 -3.07 1.85 15.72
C ILE A 66 -2.14 0.97 16.56
N PRO A 67 -1.88 -0.28 16.16
CA PRO A 67 -1.04 -1.21 16.90
C PRO A 67 0.41 -0.72 17.06
N PRO A 68 1.13 -1.16 18.11
CA PRO A 68 2.47 -0.66 18.43
C PRO A 68 3.48 -0.74 17.28
N GLU A 69 3.52 -1.85 16.55
CA GLU A 69 4.45 -2.00 15.42
C GLU A 69 4.16 -0.99 14.30
N MET A 70 2.87 -0.83 13.95
CA MET A 70 2.46 0.12 12.93
C MET A 70 2.62 1.57 13.42
N TYR A 71 2.41 1.84 14.71
CA TYR A 71 2.68 3.15 15.29
C TYR A 71 4.16 3.53 15.18
N ARG A 72 5.09 2.58 15.44
CA ARG A 72 6.54 2.81 15.25
C ARG A 72 6.88 3.15 13.80
N LEU A 73 6.28 2.45 12.83
CA LEU A 73 6.46 2.79 11.41
C LEU A 73 5.91 4.18 11.10
N GLY A 74 4.73 4.52 11.61
CA GLY A 74 4.13 5.85 11.46
C GLY A 74 5.02 6.96 12.04
N LYS A 75 5.61 6.72 13.20
CA LYS A 75 6.60 7.64 13.80
C LYS A 75 7.84 7.78 12.94
N ARG A 76 8.37 6.68 12.40
CA ARG A 76 9.53 6.68 11.51
C ARG A 76 9.26 7.48 10.23
N LEU A 77 8.03 7.41 9.66
CA LEU A 77 7.64 8.23 8.51
C LEU A 77 7.70 9.74 8.82
N VAL A 78 7.38 10.14 10.06
CA VAL A 78 7.51 11.54 10.51
C VAL A 78 8.97 11.90 10.74
N ASP A 79 9.73 11.07 11.46
CA ASP A 79 11.13 11.31 11.77
C ASP A 79 12.01 11.42 10.51
N GLU A 80 11.66 10.69 9.43
CA GLU A 80 12.32 10.74 8.12
C GLU A 80 11.76 11.85 7.18
N GLY A 81 10.75 12.61 7.63
CA GLY A 81 10.22 13.78 6.93
C GLY A 81 9.24 13.47 5.79
N TYR A 82 8.70 12.25 5.71
CA TYR A 82 7.66 11.89 4.72
C TYR A 82 6.27 12.35 5.14
N PHE A 83 6.04 12.55 6.43
CA PHE A 83 4.79 13.05 7.02
C PHE A 83 5.11 14.20 7.96
N ASP A 84 4.23 15.19 8.01
CA ASP A 84 4.33 16.34 8.92
C ASP A 84 3.81 16.03 10.33
N ARG A 85 3.01 15.00 10.47
CA ARG A 85 2.43 14.51 11.73
C ARG A 85 2.13 13.02 11.66
N LEU A 86 1.85 12.41 12.80
CA LEU A 86 1.51 10.99 12.87
C LEU A 86 0.26 10.67 12.01
N PRO A 87 0.24 9.52 11.33
CA PRO A 87 -0.93 9.06 10.60
C PRO A 87 -2.15 8.88 11.50
N ASP A 88 -3.30 9.32 11.05
CA ASP A 88 -4.60 9.13 11.72
C ASP A 88 -5.26 7.82 11.35
N GLN A 89 -4.87 7.27 10.21
CA GLN A 89 -5.43 6.03 9.66
C GLN A 89 -4.31 5.11 9.19
N VAL A 90 -4.47 3.83 9.54
CA VAL A 90 -3.70 2.72 8.97
C VAL A 90 -4.65 1.66 8.45
N ILE A 91 -4.43 1.23 7.21
CA ILE A 91 -5.16 0.12 6.60
C ILE A 91 -4.17 -0.97 6.22
N VAL A 92 -4.40 -2.18 6.71
CA VAL A 92 -3.72 -3.38 6.23
C VAL A 92 -4.59 -4.02 5.16
N ASN A 93 -4.05 -4.19 3.96
CA ASN A 93 -4.67 -4.95 2.88
C ASN A 93 -3.91 -6.27 2.70
N GLU A 94 -4.63 -7.38 2.70
CA GLU A 94 -4.09 -8.69 2.39
C GLU A 94 -4.52 -9.10 0.98
N TYR A 95 -3.53 -9.50 0.18
CA TYR A 95 -3.73 -10.01 -1.17
C TYR A 95 -3.23 -11.45 -1.25
N ILE A 96 -4.04 -12.34 -1.83
CA ILE A 96 -3.71 -13.75 -2.04
C ILE A 96 -4.00 -14.13 -3.50
N GLY A 97 -3.09 -14.81 -4.13
CA GLY A 97 -3.27 -15.38 -5.47
C GLY A 97 -3.57 -14.34 -6.54
N SER A 98 -4.76 -14.38 -7.13
CA SER A 98 -5.17 -13.47 -8.22
C SER A 98 -5.83 -12.18 -7.75
N GLN A 99 -5.89 -11.92 -6.45
CA GLN A 99 -6.50 -10.69 -5.91
C GLN A 99 -5.75 -9.44 -6.35
N GLY A 100 -6.42 -8.30 -6.24
CA GLY A 100 -5.86 -6.99 -6.57
C GLY A 100 -6.80 -5.87 -6.12
N ILE A 101 -6.45 -4.65 -6.47
CA ILE A 101 -7.27 -3.46 -6.29
C ILE A 101 -7.36 -2.71 -7.61
N ALA A 102 -8.55 -2.27 -7.98
CA ALA A 102 -8.78 -1.50 -9.20
C ALA A 102 -8.03 -0.16 -9.17
N SER A 103 -7.76 0.37 -10.36
CA SER A 103 -7.12 1.67 -10.51
C SER A 103 -7.93 2.77 -9.83
N HIS A 104 -7.27 3.54 -8.98
CA HIS A 104 -7.88 4.65 -8.23
C HIS A 104 -6.83 5.69 -7.84
N ILE A 105 -7.31 6.85 -7.48
CA ILE A 105 -6.56 7.90 -6.77
C ILE A 105 -7.11 7.91 -5.34
N ASP A 106 -6.24 8.03 -4.34
CA ASP A 106 -6.67 8.18 -2.96
C ASP A 106 -7.50 9.47 -2.78
N ARG A 107 -8.48 9.44 -1.89
CA ARG A 107 -9.44 10.54 -1.69
C ARG A 107 -8.74 11.83 -1.24
N GLU A 108 -9.32 12.97 -1.64
CA GLU A 108 -8.83 14.31 -1.26
C GLU A 108 -8.94 14.60 0.23
N SER A 109 -9.82 13.87 0.95
CA SER A 109 -9.93 13.94 2.41
C SER A 109 -8.67 13.45 3.14
N PHE A 110 -7.77 12.75 2.44
CA PHE A 110 -6.46 12.40 2.99
C PHE A 110 -5.43 13.48 2.72
N GLY A 111 -4.39 13.50 3.55
CA GLY A 111 -3.29 14.47 3.46
C GLY A 111 -2.47 14.39 2.16
N GLU A 112 -1.42 15.20 2.12
CA GLU A 112 -0.59 15.40 0.93
C GLU A 112 0.34 14.21 0.64
N ALA A 113 0.54 13.35 1.61
CA ALA A 113 1.32 12.11 1.47
C ALA A 113 0.48 10.89 1.83
N VAL A 114 0.68 9.80 1.06
CA VAL A 114 0.19 8.46 1.37
C VAL A 114 1.36 7.50 1.28
N ALA A 115 1.64 6.77 2.35
CA ALA A 115 2.73 5.81 2.39
C ALA A 115 2.21 4.37 2.41
N SER A 116 2.90 3.46 1.74
CA SER A 116 2.59 2.04 1.71
C SER A 116 3.85 1.21 1.96
N VAL A 117 3.81 0.37 2.98
CA VAL A 117 4.84 -0.63 3.27
C VAL A 117 4.39 -1.99 2.77
N SER A 118 5.25 -2.67 2.00
CA SER A 118 4.97 -4.00 1.43
C SER A 118 5.67 -5.08 2.23
N LEU A 119 4.94 -6.15 2.58
CA LEU A 119 5.47 -7.28 3.36
C LEU A 119 5.15 -8.61 2.67
N LEU A 120 5.94 -9.63 3.00
CA LEU A 120 5.87 -11.02 2.54
C LEU A 120 6.31 -11.18 1.09
N GLU A 121 5.48 -10.88 0.10
CA GLU A 121 5.82 -11.03 -1.30
C GLU A 121 5.90 -9.70 -2.07
N SER A 122 6.79 -9.68 -3.06
CA SER A 122 6.94 -8.54 -3.98
C SER A 122 5.91 -8.63 -5.09
N TRP A 123 5.07 -7.59 -5.23
CA TRP A 123 4.03 -7.52 -6.27
C TRP A 123 4.12 -6.23 -7.06
N PRO A 124 3.79 -6.24 -8.36
CA PRO A 124 3.74 -5.02 -9.16
C PRO A 124 2.58 -4.13 -8.77
N MET A 125 2.83 -2.83 -8.75
CA MET A 125 1.85 -1.76 -8.76
C MET A 125 1.95 -1.03 -10.09
N ILE A 126 0.82 -0.80 -10.74
CA ILE A 126 0.77 -0.06 -11.99
C ILE A 126 0.25 1.34 -11.69
N PHE A 127 1.03 2.32 -12.09
CA PHE A 127 0.65 3.72 -12.09
C PHE A 127 0.23 4.15 -13.49
N ARG A 128 -0.84 4.95 -13.58
CA ARG A 128 -1.36 5.47 -14.84
C ARG A 128 -1.45 7.00 -14.76
N GLY A 129 -0.70 7.65 -15.62
CA GLY A 129 -0.69 9.10 -15.78
C GLY A 129 -1.80 9.62 -16.69
N PRO A 130 -1.89 10.95 -16.84
CA PRO A 130 -2.98 11.61 -17.58
C PRO A 130 -2.94 11.42 -19.10
N ILE A 131 -1.80 11.12 -19.72
CA ILE A 131 -1.63 11.01 -21.18
C ILE A 131 -1.16 9.59 -21.53
N ASP A 132 -2.00 8.59 -21.23
CA ASP A 132 -1.74 7.16 -21.49
C ASP A 132 -0.41 6.62 -20.91
N GLU A 133 0.20 7.38 -20.01
CA GLU A 133 1.43 6.97 -19.33
C GLU A 133 1.14 5.79 -18.42
N LYS A 134 2.03 4.82 -18.47
CA LYS A 134 1.93 3.62 -17.64
C LYS A 134 3.31 3.22 -17.13
N ILE A 135 3.46 3.24 -15.82
CA ILE A 135 4.69 2.82 -15.14
C ILE A 135 4.35 1.66 -14.22
N GLU A 136 5.10 0.56 -14.33
CA GLU A 136 5.01 -0.57 -13.41
C GLU A 136 6.16 -0.48 -12.41
N VAL A 137 5.84 -0.41 -11.13
CA VAL A 137 6.79 -0.41 -10.02
C VAL A 137 6.61 -1.70 -9.24
N VAL A 138 7.66 -2.50 -9.13
CA VAL A 138 7.64 -3.68 -8.26
C VAL A 138 7.78 -3.22 -6.82
N LEU A 139 6.73 -3.39 -6.05
CA LEU A 139 6.75 -3.16 -4.61
C LEU A 139 7.40 -4.36 -3.94
N GLU A 140 8.69 -4.25 -3.72
CA GLU A 140 9.49 -5.32 -3.12
C GLU A 140 9.08 -5.55 -1.66
N ARG A 141 9.27 -6.77 -1.21
CA ARG A 141 9.16 -7.13 0.19
C ARG A 141 10.05 -6.22 1.05
N GLY A 142 9.49 -5.62 2.12
CA GLY A 142 10.18 -4.68 3.00
C GLY A 142 10.34 -3.28 2.42
N SER A 143 9.79 -2.98 1.24
CA SER A 143 9.89 -1.65 0.63
C SER A 143 8.85 -0.67 1.19
N LEU A 144 9.21 0.62 1.09
CA LEU A 144 8.33 1.77 1.31
C LEU A 144 8.09 2.48 -0.02
N ALA A 145 6.84 2.77 -0.31
CA ALA A 145 6.42 3.67 -1.39
C ALA A 145 5.65 4.84 -0.77
N VAL A 146 6.12 6.08 -0.99
CA VAL A 146 5.44 7.30 -0.55
C VAL A 146 4.98 8.08 -1.77
N MET A 147 3.68 8.22 -1.92
CA MET A 147 3.04 9.01 -2.97
C MET A 147 2.86 10.45 -2.48
N THR A 148 3.40 11.40 -3.23
CA THR A 148 3.25 12.84 -3.01
C THR A 148 3.00 13.57 -4.33
N GLY A 149 2.56 14.82 -4.30
CA GLY A 149 2.39 15.63 -5.50
C GLY A 149 1.64 14.90 -6.63
N PRO A 150 2.19 14.83 -7.87
CA PRO A 150 1.49 14.19 -8.98
C PRO A 150 1.15 12.71 -8.74
N SER A 151 2.04 11.90 -8.17
CA SER A 151 1.75 10.48 -7.88
C SER A 151 0.60 10.30 -6.89
N ARG A 152 0.35 11.29 -6.02
CA ARG A 152 -0.72 11.31 -5.03
C ARG A 152 -2.04 11.82 -5.59
N HIS A 153 -2.01 12.87 -6.42
CA HIS A 153 -3.20 13.64 -6.79
C HIS A 153 -3.63 13.48 -8.25
N VAL A 154 -2.74 13.04 -9.14
CA VAL A 154 -2.98 12.98 -10.58
C VAL A 154 -2.89 11.56 -11.12
N TRP A 155 -1.92 10.79 -10.65
CA TRP A 155 -1.72 9.41 -11.10
C TRP A 155 -2.61 8.45 -10.35
N SER A 156 -3.38 7.65 -11.06
CA SER A 156 -4.06 6.51 -10.46
C SER A 156 -3.10 5.34 -10.30
N HIS A 157 -3.38 4.47 -9.32
CA HIS A 157 -2.59 3.28 -9.06
C HIS A 157 -3.47 2.05 -8.83
N GLU A 158 -2.95 0.88 -9.20
CA GLU A 158 -3.64 -0.41 -9.08
C GLU A 158 -2.67 -1.53 -8.71
N ILE A 159 -3.17 -2.54 -8.00
CA ILE A 159 -2.54 -3.85 -7.95
C ILE A 159 -3.30 -4.74 -8.95
N PRO A 160 -2.67 -5.13 -10.07
CA PRO A 160 -3.37 -5.84 -11.12
C PRO A 160 -3.80 -7.24 -10.67
N LYS A 161 -5.06 -7.59 -10.95
CA LYS A 161 -5.55 -8.97 -10.83
C LYS A 161 -4.87 -9.80 -11.90
N ARG A 162 -3.93 -10.66 -11.52
CA ARG A 162 -3.23 -11.54 -12.47
C ARG A 162 -3.58 -13.00 -12.21
N ARG A 163 -4.20 -13.65 -13.21
CA ARG A 163 -4.45 -15.09 -13.21
C ARG A 163 -3.36 -15.85 -13.98
N THR A 164 -2.68 -15.16 -14.87
CA THR A 164 -1.60 -15.72 -15.71
C THR A 164 -0.44 -14.73 -15.77
N GLU A 165 0.73 -15.27 -16.06
CA GLU A 165 1.97 -14.52 -16.30
C GLU A 165 2.71 -15.12 -17.50
N LYS A 166 3.64 -14.39 -18.09
CA LYS A 166 4.54 -14.90 -19.13
C LYS A 166 5.87 -15.24 -18.49
N VAL A 167 6.22 -16.53 -18.58
CA VAL A 167 7.54 -17.05 -18.20
C VAL A 167 8.16 -17.63 -19.46
N ASP A 168 9.34 -17.14 -19.84
CA ASP A 168 10.06 -17.54 -21.06
C ASP A 168 9.20 -17.55 -22.34
N GLY A 169 8.32 -16.55 -22.45
CA GLY A 169 7.41 -16.39 -23.58
C GLY A 169 6.14 -17.24 -23.54
N LEU A 170 6.03 -18.17 -22.61
CA LEU A 170 4.86 -19.02 -22.40
C LEU A 170 3.90 -18.36 -21.37
N VAL A 171 2.60 -18.45 -21.67
CA VAL A 171 1.56 -18.01 -20.71
C VAL A 171 1.33 -19.15 -19.72
N THR A 172 1.66 -18.91 -18.46
CA THR A 172 1.49 -19.83 -17.35
C THR A 172 0.50 -19.28 -16.33
N ARG A 173 0.01 -20.14 -15.43
CA ARG A 173 -0.78 -19.68 -14.29
C ARG A 173 0.13 -18.87 -13.36
N ALA A 174 -0.29 -17.64 -13.01
CA ALA A 174 0.45 -16.83 -12.04
C ALA A 174 0.41 -17.51 -10.67
N ILE A 175 1.59 -17.79 -10.12
CA ILE A 175 1.75 -18.32 -8.78
C ILE A 175 2.13 -17.15 -7.88
N ARG A 176 1.13 -16.62 -7.19
CA ARG A 176 1.32 -15.56 -6.20
C ARG A 176 0.86 -16.08 -4.85
N GLY A 177 1.69 -15.94 -3.86
CA GLY A 177 1.37 -16.27 -2.49
C GLY A 177 0.63 -15.13 -1.79
N ARG A 178 1.04 -14.82 -0.58
CA ARG A 178 0.44 -13.81 0.29
C ARG A 178 1.26 -12.54 0.30
N ARG A 179 0.63 -11.39 0.04
CA ARG A 179 1.21 -10.06 0.21
C ARG A 179 0.39 -9.27 1.22
N LEU A 180 1.06 -8.60 2.14
CA LEU A 180 0.45 -7.58 2.99
C LEU A 180 0.92 -6.19 2.54
N SER A 181 0.01 -5.24 2.60
CA SER A 181 0.29 -3.82 2.36
C SER A 181 -0.25 -3.01 3.53
N ILE A 182 0.63 -2.27 4.20
CA ILE A 182 0.25 -1.36 5.29
C ILE A 182 0.23 0.05 4.71
N THR A 183 -0.93 0.67 4.64
CA THR A 183 -1.10 2.01 4.09
C THR A 183 -1.37 3.01 5.21
N PHE A 184 -0.55 4.06 5.25
CA PHE A 184 -0.59 5.14 6.24
C PHE A 184 -1.13 6.42 5.62
N ARG A 185 -2.03 7.11 6.32
CA ARG A 185 -2.66 8.36 5.86
C ARG A 185 -2.90 9.31 7.03
N THR A 186 -2.77 10.61 6.78
CA THR A 186 -3.35 11.66 7.61
C THR A 186 -4.71 12.04 7.04
N ILE A 187 -5.63 12.53 7.87
CA ILE A 187 -6.97 13.00 7.48
C ILE A 187 -6.97 14.54 7.54
N LYS A 188 -7.52 15.20 6.50
CA LYS A 188 -7.64 16.68 6.45
C LYS A 188 -8.74 17.18 7.36
#